data_e76e1fe0a488bc3679dd28461464a7ee
#
_entry.id   e76e1fe0a488bc3679dd28461464a7ee
#
_cell.length_a   1.000
_cell.length_b   1.000
_cell.length_c   1.000
_cell.angle_alpha   90.00
_cell.angle_beta   90.00
_cell.angle_gamma   90.00
#
_symmetry.space_group_name_H-M   'P 1'
#
loop_
_entity.id
_entity.type
_entity.pdbx_description
1 polymer ?
#
loop_
_entity_poly.entity_id
_entity_poly.type
_entity_poly.pdbx_seq_one_letter_code
_entity_poly.pdbx_strand_id
1 'polypeptide(L)'
;LWQQYDQIIFFVSLGAVVRLIAPHLQDKDQDPGVLVVDEAAQYVIPVLSGHVGGANAYSQHIAALLGATPIVTTASDVGQTIAVDILGRELGWQVHAPKINITRVSAAVVSATTASGQRIAVVQEAGSRHWWTRPTPLPAAIDLLENFTQACASRHAAVLWITHAPVPEAIWQQWHERLVVYR
;
A
#
# COMPACT_ATOMS: atom_id res chain seq x y z
N LEU A 1 3.58 21.63 -13.89
CA LEU A 1 2.57 20.56 -13.75
C LEU A 1 2.99 19.54 -12.68
N TRP A 2 4.22 18.97 -12.75
CA TRP A 2 4.67 17.89 -11.87
C TRP A 2 4.59 18.18 -10.37
N GLN A 3 4.84 19.43 -9.96
CA GLN A 3 4.79 19.86 -8.56
C GLN A 3 3.49 20.62 -8.19
N GLN A 4 2.56 20.75 -9.13
CA GLN A 4 1.36 21.55 -8.94
C GLN A 4 0.08 20.71 -8.76
N TYR A 5 0.12 19.46 -9.17
CA TYR A 5 -1.04 18.57 -9.17
C TYR A 5 -0.70 17.24 -8.51
N ASP A 6 -1.65 16.72 -7.74
CA ASP A 6 -1.53 15.41 -7.11
C ASP A 6 -1.78 14.26 -8.09
N GLN A 7 -2.51 14.54 -9.20
CA GLN A 7 -2.83 13.57 -10.24
C GLN A 7 -2.62 14.18 -11.63
N ILE A 8 -2.00 13.43 -12.53
CA ILE A 8 -1.80 13.80 -13.93
C ILE A 8 -2.34 12.68 -14.82
N ILE A 9 -3.25 13.04 -15.72
CA ILE A 9 -3.84 12.09 -16.67
C ILE A 9 -3.33 12.40 -18.08
N PHE A 10 -2.83 11.38 -18.76
CA PHE A 10 -2.38 11.47 -20.15
C PHE A 10 -3.31 10.65 -21.05
N PHE A 11 -3.81 11.28 -22.10
CA PHE A 11 -4.55 10.61 -23.17
C PHE A 11 -3.62 10.37 -24.35
N VAL A 12 -2.74 9.38 -24.23
CA VAL A 12 -1.71 9.03 -25.22
C VAL A 12 -1.15 7.64 -24.90
N SER A 13 -0.39 7.04 -25.81
CA SER A 13 0.19 5.70 -25.58
C SER A 13 1.10 5.66 -24.34
N LEU A 14 1.02 4.57 -23.57
CA LEU A 14 1.81 4.35 -22.35
C LEU A 14 3.31 4.56 -22.58
N GLY A 15 3.86 4.07 -23.72
CA GLY A 15 5.28 4.22 -24.01
C GLY A 15 5.71 5.67 -24.22
N ALA A 16 4.84 6.54 -24.73
CA ALA A 16 5.11 7.96 -24.86
C ALA A 16 5.15 8.63 -23.47
N VAL A 17 4.19 8.28 -22.59
CA VAL A 17 4.15 8.81 -21.22
C VAL A 17 5.39 8.45 -20.44
N VAL A 18 5.85 7.19 -20.49
CA VAL A 18 7.07 6.74 -19.81
C VAL A 18 8.28 7.61 -20.22
N ARG A 19 8.43 7.94 -21.50
CA ARG A 19 9.52 8.82 -21.95
C ARG A 19 9.36 10.26 -21.49
N LEU A 20 8.11 10.77 -21.47
CA LEU A 20 7.82 12.14 -21.05
C LEU A 20 8.09 12.34 -19.54
N ILE A 21 7.71 11.38 -18.70
CA ILE A 21 7.84 11.51 -17.25
C ILE A 21 9.24 11.15 -16.75
N ALA A 22 10.00 10.33 -17.47
CA ALA A 22 11.30 9.83 -17.01
C ALA A 22 12.27 10.91 -16.48
N PRO A 23 12.41 12.10 -17.12
CA PRO A 23 13.29 13.16 -16.62
C PRO A 23 12.79 13.82 -15.32
N HIS A 24 11.53 13.61 -14.93
CA HIS A 24 10.89 14.25 -13.79
C HIS A 24 10.76 13.34 -12.58
N LEU A 25 11.06 12.05 -12.72
CA LEU A 25 10.94 11.06 -11.64
C LEU A 25 11.92 11.36 -10.51
N GLN A 26 11.41 11.42 -9.27
CA GLN A 26 12.20 11.67 -8.07
C GLN A 26 12.03 10.51 -7.07
N ASP A 27 10.87 10.44 -6.41
CA ASP A 27 10.59 9.44 -5.38
C ASP A 27 9.09 9.13 -5.35
N LYS A 28 8.75 7.86 -5.10
CA LYS A 28 7.35 7.40 -5.04
C LYS A 28 6.48 8.14 -4.01
N ASP A 29 7.11 8.80 -3.02
CA ASP A 29 6.41 9.54 -1.97
C ASP A 29 6.24 11.03 -2.32
N GLN A 30 6.89 11.51 -3.39
CA GLN A 30 6.87 12.91 -3.86
C GLN A 30 6.27 13.05 -5.25
N ASP A 31 6.41 12.02 -6.08
CA ASP A 31 5.90 12.04 -7.44
C ASP A 31 4.36 11.98 -7.44
N PRO A 32 3.68 12.75 -8.30
CA PRO A 32 2.23 12.72 -8.43
C PRO A 32 1.73 11.34 -8.90
N GLY A 33 0.46 11.06 -8.68
CA GLY A 33 -0.21 9.95 -9.33
C GLY A 33 -0.26 10.18 -10.84
N VAL A 34 0.21 9.23 -11.62
CA VAL A 34 0.16 9.32 -13.10
C VAL A 34 -0.71 8.23 -13.66
N LEU A 35 -1.68 8.64 -14.47
CA LEU A 35 -2.58 7.76 -15.19
C LEU A 35 -2.42 7.94 -16.70
N VAL A 36 -2.57 6.84 -17.40
CA VAL A 36 -2.67 6.83 -18.85
C VAL A 36 -4.04 6.29 -19.26
N VAL A 37 -4.69 7.01 -20.16
CA VAL A 37 -5.91 6.58 -20.83
C VAL A 37 -5.55 6.38 -22.32
N ASP A 38 -5.89 5.24 -22.88
CA ASP A 38 -5.69 4.99 -24.32
C ASP A 38 -6.63 5.86 -25.16
N GLU A 39 -6.28 6.07 -26.43
CA GLU A 39 -7.03 6.96 -27.33
C GLU A 39 -8.50 6.57 -27.53
N ALA A 40 -8.81 5.28 -27.37
CA ALA A 40 -10.19 4.79 -27.46
C ALA A 40 -10.93 4.83 -26.11
N ALA A 41 -10.30 5.32 -25.05
CA ALA A 41 -10.81 5.34 -23.67
C ALA A 41 -11.31 3.96 -23.19
N GLN A 42 -10.65 2.87 -23.60
CA GLN A 42 -10.99 1.51 -23.19
C GLN A 42 -10.33 1.13 -21.87
N TYR A 43 -9.14 1.68 -21.61
CA TYR A 43 -8.32 1.33 -20.44
C TYR A 43 -7.83 2.57 -19.71
N VAL A 44 -7.83 2.49 -18.37
CA VAL A 44 -7.19 3.48 -17.49
C VAL A 44 -6.09 2.78 -16.71
N ILE A 45 -4.84 3.19 -16.93
CA ILE A 45 -3.65 2.50 -16.41
C ILE A 45 -2.94 3.41 -15.42
N PRO A 46 -2.91 3.10 -14.11
CA PRO A 46 -2.05 3.81 -13.16
C PRO A 46 -0.60 3.41 -13.41
N VAL A 47 0.25 4.41 -13.70
CA VAL A 47 1.64 4.21 -14.10
C VAL A 47 2.60 4.49 -12.96
N LEU A 48 2.28 5.51 -12.12
CA LEU A 48 3.16 5.98 -11.06
C LEU A 48 2.38 6.31 -9.80
N SER A 49 3.01 6.15 -8.64
CA SER A 49 2.48 6.52 -7.31
C SER A 49 1.09 5.94 -7.01
N GLY A 50 0.94 4.63 -7.27
CA GLY A 50 -0.33 3.91 -7.18
C GLY A 50 -1.03 4.04 -5.82
N HIS A 51 -0.31 3.79 -4.71
CA HIS A 51 -0.85 3.83 -3.35
C HIS A 51 -0.72 5.23 -2.74
N VAL A 52 0.49 5.67 -2.45
CA VAL A 52 0.75 6.93 -1.74
C VAL A 52 0.23 8.11 -2.53
N GLY A 53 0.50 8.18 -3.82
CA GLY A 53 -0.04 9.20 -4.72
C GLY A 53 -1.50 8.98 -5.12
N GLY A 54 -2.11 7.81 -4.79
CA GLY A 54 -3.53 7.56 -5.02
C GLY A 54 -3.92 7.19 -6.46
N ALA A 55 -2.96 6.95 -7.39
CA ALA A 55 -3.26 6.68 -8.78
C ALA A 55 -4.13 5.41 -8.98
N ASN A 56 -3.99 4.38 -8.13
CA ASN A 56 -4.82 3.17 -8.23
C ASN A 56 -6.31 3.47 -7.97
N ALA A 57 -6.61 4.18 -6.88
CA ALA A 57 -7.98 4.56 -6.54
C ALA A 57 -8.54 5.54 -7.60
N TYR A 58 -7.72 6.49 -8.04
CA TYR A 58 -8.14 7.48 -9.03
C TYR A 58 -8.37 6.83 -10.41
N SER A 59 -7.61 5.80 -10.78
CA SER A 59 -7.83 5.04 -12.01
C SER A 59 -9.21 4.37 -12.04
N GLN A 60 -9.68 3.83 -10.91
CA GLN A 60 -11.01 3.24 -10.80
C GLN A 60 -12.11 4.29 -10.98
N HIS A 61 -11.91 5.48 -10.37
CA HIS A 61 -12.84 6.59 -10.51
C HIS A 61 -12.94 7.09 -11.96
N ILE A 62 -11.81 7.33 -12.62
CA ILE A 62 -11.77 7.76 -14.02
C ILE A 62 -12.34 6.68 -14.96
N ALA A 63 -12.00 5.41 -14.72
CA ALA A 63 -12.55 4.31 -15.49
C ALA A 63 -14.07 4.23 -15.41
N ALA A 64 -14.63 4.42 -14.21
CA ALA A 64 -16.09 4.45 -14.02
C ALA A 64 -16.75 5.61 -14.79
N LEU A 65 -16.14 6.80 -14.82
CA LEU A 65 -16.64 7.96 -15.55
C LEU A 65 -16.60 7.76 -17.08
N LEU A 66 -15.58 7.05 -17.59
CA LEU A 66 -15.39 6.83 -19.02
C LEU A 66 -16.08 5.54 -19.53
N GLY A 67 -16.57 4.68 -18.65
CA GLY A 67 -17.00 3.33 -19.01
C GLY A 67 -15.82 2.43 -19.42
N ALA A 68 -14.62 2.73 -18.94
CA ALA A 68 -13.37 2.05 -19.25
C ALA A 68 -13.04 0.96 -18.23
N THR A 69 -11.99 0.17 -18.53
CA THR A 69 -11.46 -0.86 -17.63
C THR A 69 -10.19 -0.33 -16.93
N PRO A 70 -10.13 -0.29 -15.57
CA PRO A 70 -8.90 0.06 -14.86
C PRO A 70 -7.92 -1.13 -14.88
N ILE A 71 -6.65 -0.89 -15.18
CA ILE A 71 -5.58 -1.91 -15.24
C ILE A 71 -4.62 -1.70 -14.08
N VAL A 72 -5.02 -2.10 -12.89
CA VAL A 72 -4.19 -2.01 -11.69
C VAL A 72 -3.27 -3.22 -11.59
N THR A 73 -1.96 -2.99 -11.48
CA THR A 73 -0.92 -4.04 -11.45
C THR A 73 -0.18 -4.14 -10.11
N THR A 74 -0.53 -3.31 -9.13
CA THR A 74 0.13 -3.29 -7.82
C THR A 74 -0.09 -4.61 -7.08
N ALA A 75 0.98 -5.24 -6.60
CA ALA A 75 0.95 -6.59 -6.06
C ALA A 75 -0.05 -6.79 -4.90
N SER A 76 -0.20 -5.82 -4.01
CA SER A 76 -1.17 -5.87 -2.91
C SER A 76 -2.62 -5.79 -3.39
N ASP A 77 -2.89 -5.09 -4.50
CA ASP A 77 -4.22 -5.02 -5.09
C ASP A 77 -4.55 -6.29 -5.87
N VAL A 78 -3.62 -6.78 -6.68
CA VAL A 78 -3.75 -8.06 -7.40
C VAL A 78 -3.89 -9.23 -6.41
N GLY A 79 -3.08 -9.24 -5.35
CA GLY A 79 -3.11 -10.27 -4.29
C GLY A 79 -4.24 -10.09 -3.27
N GLN A 80 -5.09 -9.06 -3.41
CA GLN A 80 -6.19 -8.75 -2.47
C GLN A 80 -5.71 -8.74 -1.02
N THR A 81 -4.54 -8.13 -0.75
CA THR A 81 -3.92 -8.10 0.58
C THR A 81 -3.74 -6.68 1.11
N ILE A 82 -3.08 -6.53 2.27
CA ILE A 82 -2.87 -5.24 2.93
C ILE A 82 -1.86 -4.40 2.15
N ALA A 83 -2.24 -3.16 1.81
CA ALA A 83 -1.33 -2.13 1.35
C ALA A 83 -0.67 -1.46 2.56
N VAL A 84 0.54 -1.91 2.91
CA VAL A 84 1.25 -1.54 4.16
C VAL A 84 1.54 -0.04 4.25
N ASP A 85 1.82 0.59 3.13
CA ASP A 85 2.17 2.02 3.05
C ASP A 85 0.98 2.98 3.25
N ILE A 86 -0.25 2.47 3.15
CA ILE A 86 -1.47 3.28 3.28
C ILE A 86 -2.50 2.69 4.25
N LEU A 87 -2.15 1.64 5.01
CA LEU A 87 -3.09 1.02 5.94
C LEU A 87 -3.66 2.05 6.92
N GLY A 88 -4.98 2.13 6.98
CA GLY A 88 -5.71 3.03 7.88
C GLY A 88 -5.63 4.52 7.51
N ARG A 89 -5.12 4.90 6.34
CA ARG A 89 -5.08 6.31 5.88
C ARG A 89 -6.47 6.96 5.95
N GLU A 90 -7.52 6.24 5.55
CA GLU A 90 -8.91 6.70 5.59
C GLU A 90 -9.42 6.92 7.03
N LEU A 91 -8.77 6.31 8.01
CA LEU A 91 -9.04 6.46 9.44
C LEU A 91 -8.13 7.51 10.09
N GLY A 92 -7.31 8.22 9.30
CA GLY A 92 -6.38 9.23 9.78
C GLY A 92 -5.08 8.65 10.35
N TRP A 93 -4.82 7.36 10.18
CA TRP A 93 -3.57 6.76 10.67
C TRP A 93 -2.37 7.17 9.85
N GLN A 94 -1.25 7.35 10.54
CA GLN A 94 0.05 7.64 9.96
C GLN A 94 0.98 6.45 10.14
N VAL A 95 1.78 6.19 9.12
CA VAL A 95 2.81 5.14 9.14
C VAL A 95 4.05 5.68 9.84
N HIS A 96 4.50 4.98 10.89
CA HIS A 96 5.71 5.27 11.63
C HIS A 96 6.68 4.09 11.51
N ALA A 97 7.55 4.14 10.50
CA ALA A 97 8.60 3.14 10.30
C ALA A 97 9.67 3.68 9.35
N PRO A 98 10.93 3.20 9.45
CA PRO A 98 11.92 3.43 8.41
C PRO A 98 11.42 2.92 7.04
N LYS A 99 11.78 3.61 5.96
CA LYS A 99 11.35 3.26 4.59
C LYS A 99 11.68 1.80 4.22
N ILE A 100 12.83 1.31 4.69
CA ILE A 100 13.23 -0.09 4.47
C ILE A 100 12.27 -1.09 5.11
N ASN A 101 11.74 -0.80 6.30
CA ASN A 101 10.75 -1.64 6.97
C ASN A 101 9.46 -1.70 6.15
N ILE A 102 8.95 -0.56 5.70
CA ILE A 102 7.73 -0.49 4.88
C ILE A 102 7.91 -1.37 3.64
N THR A 103 9.06 -1.24 2.95
CA THR A 103 9.35 -2.03 1.75
C THR A 103 9.41 -3.53 2.04
N ARG A 104 10.12 -3.96 3.09
CA ARG A 104 10.28 -5.37 3.44
C ARG A 104 9.01 -5.99 3.98
N VAL A 105 8.28 -5.27 4.82
CA VAL A 105 6.99 -5.72 5.35
C VAL A 105 5.96 -5.83 4.22
N SER A 106 5.92 -4.90 3.27
CA SER A 106 5.06 -5.00 2.08
C SER A 106 5.36 -6.26 1.26
N ALA A 107 6.65 -6.55 1.03
CA ALA A 107 7.07 -7.77 0.33
C ALA A 107 6.67 -9.03 1.12
N ALA A 108 6.84 -9.04 2.45
CA ALA A 108 6.45 -10.15 3.31
C ALA A 108 4.93 -10.39 3.29
N VAL A 109 4.12 -9.32 3.35
CA VAL A 109 2.65 -9.40 3.26
C VAL A 109 2.20 -10.03 1.94
N VAL A 110 2.75 -9.56 0.81
CA VAL A 110 2.44 -10.14 -0.51
C VAL A 110 2.90 -11.61 -0.58
N SER A 111 4.10 -11.91 -0.12
CA SER A 111 4.63 -13.28 -0.12
C SER A 111 3.79 -14.23 0.73
N ALA A 112 3.33 -13.81 1.90
CA ALA A 112 2.50 -14.62 2.78
C ALA A 112 1.16 -15.02 2.15
N THR A 113 0.61 -14.18 1.26
CA THR A 113 -0.65 -14.47 0.56
C THR A 113 -0.48 -15.34 -0.68
N THR A 114 0.73 -15.41 -1.25
CA THR A 114 1.04 -16.15 -2.49
C THR A 114 1.85 -17.43 -2.24
N ALA A 115 2.66 -17.47 -1.18
CA ALA A 115 3.51 -18.60 -0.82
C ALA A 115 3.07 -19.22 0.50
N SER A 116 3.00 -20.55 0.57
CA SER A 116 2.58 -21.27 1.76
C SER A 116 3.56 -21.11 2.93
N GLY A 117 3.02 -20.89 4.12
CA GLY A 117 3.72 -21.08 5.40
C GLY A 117 4.20 -19.83 6.12
N GLN A 118 4.25 -18.67 5.49
CA GLN A 118 4.52 -17.42 6.20
C GLN A 118 3.24 -16.80 6.75
N ARG A 119 3.31 -16.24 7.96
CA ARG A 119 2.19 -15.53 8.59
C ARG A 119 2.62 -14.11 8.97
N ILE A 120 1.66 -13.20 8.89
CA ILE A 120 1.81 -11.79 9.25
C ILE A 120 0.92 -11.50 10.45
N ALA A 121 1.44 -10.80 11.45
CA ALA A 121 0.64 -10.31 12.55
C ALA A 121 0.14 -8.90 12.28
N VAL A 122 -1.13 -8.66 12.50
CA VAL A 122 -1.71 -7.33 12.69
C VAL A 122 -2.09 -7.21 14.15
N VAL A 123 -1.34 -6.42 14.90
CA VAL A 123 -1.59 -6.17 16.33
C VAL A 123 -2.42 -4.91 16.43
N GLN A 124 -3.62 -5.02 17.01
CA GLN A 124 -4.53 -3.89 17.12
C GLN A 124 -4.81 -3.54 18.58
N GLU A 125 -4.06 -2.61 19.11
CA GLU A 125 -4.23 -2.06 20.48
C GLU A 125 -5.00 -0.74 20.50
N ALA A 126 -5.14 -0.08 19.34
CA ALA A 126 -5.80 1.21 19.23
C ALA A 126 -6.54 1.36 17.89
N GLY A 127 -7.30 2.44 17.74
CA GLY A 127 -7.97 2.83 16.52
C GLY A 127 -9.19 1.98 16.17
N SER A 128 -9.78 2.26 15.00
CA SER A 128 -10.96 1.55 14.50
C SER A 128 -10.60 0.15 14.01
N ARG A 129 -11.48 -0.82 14.26
CA ARG A 129 -11.34 -2.19 13.72
C ARG A 129 -11.90 -2.33 12.30
N HIS A 130 -12.45 -1.27 11.71
CA HIS A 130 -13.05 -1.27 10.37
C HIS A 130 -12.06 -0.78 9.30
N TRP A 131 -10.81 -1.18 9.39
CA TRP A 131 -9.76 -0.81 8.44
C TRP A 131 -9.67 -1.74 7.21
N TRP A 132 -10.27 -2.94 7.30
CA TRP A 132 -10.37 -3.83 6.14
C TRP A 132 -11.65 -3.50 5.37
N THR A 133 -11.50 -2.79 4.27
CA THR A 133 -12.63 -2.27 3.47
C THR A 133 -12.88 -3.06 2.18
N ARG A 134 -12.05 -4.08 1.90
CA ARG A 134 -12.23 -4.93 0.72
C ARG A 134 -13.45 -5.85 0.88
N PRO A 135 -14.17 -6.17 -0.23
CA PRO A 135 -15.32 -7.08 -0.20
C PRO A 135 -14.91 -8.53 0.09
N THR A 136 -13.63 -8.88 -0.11
CA THR A 136 -13.06 -10.19 0.20
C THR A 136 -12.69 -10.29 1.68
N PRO A 137 -12.77 -11.49 2.31
CA PRO A 137 -12.28 -11.66 3.67
C PRO A 137 -10.79 -11.37 3.77
N LEU A 138 -10.34 -11.02 4.98
CA LEU A 138 -8.91 -10.86 5.27
C LEU A 138 -8.17 -12.18 4.93
N PRO A 139 -7.02 -12.12 4.23
CA PRO A 139 -6.27 -13.33 3.87
C PRO A 139 -5.94 -14.21 5.07
N ALA A 140 -6.09 -15.52 4.93
CA ALA A 140 -5.86 -16.48 6.01
C ALA A 140 -4.44 -16.48 6.59
N ALA A 141 -3.47 -15.94 5.84
CA ALA A 141 -2.08 -15.76 6.31
C ALA A 141 -1.90 -14.59 7.28
N ILE A 142 -2.95 -13.80 7.55
CA ILE A 142 -2.90 -12.63 8.43
C ILE A 142 -3.60 -12.97 9.75
N ASP A 143 -2.85 -12.88 10.85
CA ASP A 143 -3.35 -13.05 12.20
C ASP A 143 -3.69 -11.70 12.84
N LEU A 144 -4.92 -11.55 13.32
CA LEU A 144 -5.32 -10.42 14.13
C LEU A 144 -5.03 -10.70 15.60
N LEU A 145 -4.20 -9.89 16.24
CA LEU A 145 -3.78 -10.03 17.62
C LEU A 145 -4.22 -8.82 18.45
N GLU A 146 -4.55 -9.07 19.71
CA GLU A 146 -5.04 -8.05 20.64
C GLU A 146 -3.93 -7.20 21.26
N ASN A 147 -2.71 -7.76 21.36
CA ASN A 147 -1.56 -7.08 21.98
C ASN A 147 -0.24 -7.57 21.39
N PHE A 148 0.79 -6.71 21.51
CA PHE A 148 2.10 -6.96 20.94
C PHE A 148 2.81 -8.18 21.57
N THR A 149 2.51 -8.52 22.81
CA THR A 149 3.11 -9.70 23.49
C THR A 149 2.76 -11.00 22.76
N GLN A 150 1.56 -11.10 22.21
CA GLN A 150 1.16 -12.24 21.40
C GLN A 150 2.00 -12.38 20.12
N ALA A 151 2.34 -11.25 19.49
CA ALA A 151 3.23 -11.26 18.33
C ALA A 151 4.65 -11.71 18.69
N CYS A 152 5.15 -11.32 19.85
CA CYS A 152 6.47 -11.76 20.36
C CYS A 152 6.54 -13.26 20.63
N ALA A 153 5.44 -13.86 21.07
CA ALA A 153 5.35 -15.29 21.37
C ALA A 153 5.26 -16.17 20.12
N SER A 154 4.99 -15.59 18.94
CA SER A 154 4.71 -16.29 17.71
C SER A 154 5.77 -16.01 16.64
N ARG A 155 5.94 -16.92 15.67
CA ARG A 155 6.90 -16.77 14.58
C ARG A 155 6.23 -16.12 13.35
N HIS A 156 5.96 -14.82 13.42
CA HIS A 156 5.48 -14.05 12.28
C HIS A 156 6.64 -13.51 11.44
N ALA A 157 6.47 -13.50 10.13
CA ALA A 157 7.43 -12.94 9.18
C ALA A 157 7.53 -11.41 9.32
N ALA A 158 6.40 -10.75 9.61
CA ALA A 158 6.33 -9.31 9.87
C ALA A 158 5.18 -8.98 10.80
N VAL A 159 5.22 -7.77 11.38
CA VAL A 159 4.21 -7.22 12.29
C VAL A 159 3.78 -5.84 11.81
N LEU A 160 2.47 -5.65 11.70
CA LEU A 160 1.78 -4.40 11.51
C LEU A 160 1.15 -4.02 12.86
N TRP A 161 1.66 -2.99 13.53
CA TRP A 161 1.25 -2.66 14.89
C TRP A 161 0.49 -1.32 14.95
N ILE A 162 -0.78 -1.40 15.29
CA ILE A 162 -1.68 -0.24 15.43
C ILE A 162 -1.75 0.10 16.91
N THR A 163 -1.09 1.20 17.33
CA THR A 163 -0.98 1.58 18.75
C THR A 163 -0.76 3.08 18.92
N HIS A 164 -1.25 3.64 20.03
CA HIS A 164 -0.90 4.99 20.48
C HIS A 164 0.28 5.01 21.46
N ALA A 165 0.73 3.84 21.91
CA ALA A 165 1.86 3.75 22.83
C ALA A 165 3.19 4.07 22.12
N PRO A 166 4.16 4.69 22.84
CA PRO A 166 5.51 4.83 22.32
C PRO A 166 6.15 3.46 22.14
N VAL A 167 6.82 3.24 21.02
CA VAL A 167 7.53 2.00 20.74
C VAL A 167 8.95 2.12 21.26
N PRO A 168 9.36 1.29 22.25
CA PRO A 168 10.72 1.30 22.77
C PRO A 168 11.76 0.96 21.70
N GLU A 169 12.94 1.57 21.80
CA GLU A 169 14.05 1.33 20.87
C GLU A 169 14.45 -0.16 20.79
N ALA A 170 14.39 -0.86 21.93
CA ALA A 170 14.66 -2.29 21.98
C ALA A 170 13.73 -3.13 21.09
N ILE A 171 12.47 -2.70 20.93
CA ILE A 171 11.51 -3.36 20.04
C ILE A 171 11.90 -3.11 18.59
N TRP A 172 12.29 -1.87 18.22
CA TRP A 172 12.78 -1.57 16.87
C TRP A 172 14.01 -2.41 16.51
N GLN A 173 14.95 -2.58 17.44
CA GLN A 173 16.13 -3.40 17.25
C GLN A 173 15.80 -4.90 17.12
N GLN A 174 14.90 -5.42 17.97
CA GLN A 174 14.48 -6.82 17.95
C GLN A 174 13.71 -7.17 16.65
N TRP A 175 12.86 -6.25 16.18
CA TRP A 175 12.00 -6.44 15.00
C TRP A 175 12.55 -5.73 13.76
N HIS A 176 13.84 -5.49 13.72
CA HIS A 176 14.51 -4.80 12.62
C HIS A 176 13.98 -5.28 11.26
N GLU A 177 13.55 -4.31 10.41
CA GLU A 177 13.00 -4.52 9.07
C GLU A 177 11.69 -5.35 8.98
N ARG A 178 11.12 -5.80 10.11
CA ARG A 178 9.90 -6.62 10.15
C ARG A 178 8.74 -5.96 10.89
N LEU A 179 8.90 -4.70 11.30
CA LEU A 179 7.89 -3.94 12.05
C LEU A 179 7.50 -2.67 11.31
N VAL A 180 6.20 -2.45 11.17
CA VAL A 180 5.59 -1.17 10.78
C VAL A 180 4.56 -0.80 11.83
N VAL A 181 4.59 0.45 12.29
CA VAL A 181 3.71 1.00 13.33
C VAL A 181 2.76 2.01 12.70
N TYR A 182 1.51 2.01 13.16
CA TYR A 182 0.45 2.95 12.74
C TYR A 182 -0.11 3.67 13.96
N ARG A 183 -0.32 4.99 13.83
CA ARG A 183 -0.86 5.86 14.89
C ARG A 183 -1.93 6.80 14.38
#